data_b9c4809804c9a71aebfd30384e3b3d72
#
_entry.id   b9c4809804c9a71aebfd30384e3b3d72
#
_cell.length_a   1.000
_cell.length_b   1.000
_cell.length_c   1.000
_cell.angle_alpha   90.00
_cell.angle_beta   90.00
_cell.angle_gamma   90.00
#
_symmetry.space_group_name_H-M   'P 1'
#
loop_
_entity.id
_entity.type
_entity.pdbx_description
1 polymer ?
#
loop_
_entity_poly.entity_id
_entity_poly.type
_entity_poly.pdbx_seq_one_letter_code
_entity_poly.pdbx_strand_id
1 'polypeptide(L)'
;MNYNEFNKFARMHQGISSTTLSRYESAVDAYINPSIIEERKLNVTSMGSVLLCAGAKGKRSALPHSRVLIHQPLGGTQGQASDILIAAKEIEKLRTEHFTIISEHSGQPYDKVAADGERDFWMTAQEALEYGMVDQILTKK
;
A
#
# COMPACT_ATOMS: atom_id res chain seq x y z
N MET A 1 -9.70 -11.12 -14.44
CA MET A 1 -10.98 -10.87 -13.70
C MET A 1 -11.39 -9.45 -14.06
N ASN A 2 -12.57 -9.26 -14.65
CA ASN A 2 -13.06 -7.92 -14.98
C ASN A 2 -13.78 -7.30 -13.77
N TYR A 3 -14.07 -5.99 -13.83
CA TYR A 3 -14.70 -5.23 -12.73
C TYR A 3 -16.02 -5.85 -12.23
N ASN A 4 -16.83 -6.41 -13.11
CA ASN A 4 -18.09 -7.06 -12.76
C ASN A 4 -17.90 -8.40 -12.02
N GLU A 5 -16.87 -9.16 -12.39
CA GLU A 5 -16.51 -10.41 -11.72
C GLU A 5 -15.93 -10.15 -10.34
N PHE A 6 -15.12 -9.10 -10.19
CA PHE A 6 -14.60 -8.67 -8.89
C PHE A 6 -15.71 -8.20 -7.95
N ASN A 7 -16.65 -7.39 -8.41
CA ASN A 7 -17.79 -6.93 -7.61
C ASN A 7 -18.70 -8.10 -7.21
N LYS A 8 -18.88 -9.09 -8.08
CA LYS A 8 -19.63 -10.31 -7.76
C LYS A 8 -18.91 -11.13 -6.68
N PHE A 9 -17.61 -11.27 -6.78
CA PHE A 9 -16.77 -11.96 -5.79
C PHE A 9 -16.80 -11.24 -4.42
N ALA A 10 -16.64 -9.92 -4.39
CA ALA A 10 -16.67 -9.11 -3.18
C ALA A 10 -18.03 -9.16 -2.46
N ARG A 11 -19.15 -9.21 -3.20
CA ARG A 11 -20.51 -9.34 -2.65
C ARG A 11 -20.80 -10.74 -2.10
N MET A 12 -20.13 -11.76 -2.58
CA MET A 12 -20.29 -13.15 -2.11
C MET A 12 -19.59 -13.42 -0.77
N HIS A 13 -18.61 -12.60 -0.39
CA HIS A 13 -17.90 -12.71 0.89
C HIS A 13 -18.49 -11.70 1.88
N GLN A 14 -19.59 -12.09 2.53
CA GLN A 14 -20.24 -11.29 3.59
C GLN A 14 -19.26 -11.05 4.74
N GLY A 15 -18.96 -9.80 5.04
CA GLY A 15 -18.11 -9.39 6.14
C GLY A 15 -17.14 -8.23 5.85
N ILE A 16 -17.01 -7.82 4.59
CA ILE A 16 -16.18 -6.67 4.23
C ILE A 16 -17.02 -5.39 4.38
N SER A 17 -16.55 -4.42 5.19
CA SER A 17 -17.26 -3.16 5.35
C SER A 17 -17.33 -2.38 4.03
N SER A 18 -18.39 -1.58 3.85
CA SER A 18 -18.54 -0.72 2.66
C SER A 18 -17.35 0.22 2.45
N THR A 19 -16.71 0.65 3.53
CA THR A 19 -15.51 1.49 3.51
C THR A 19 -14.30 0.73 2.96
N THR A 20 -14.14 -0.52 3.34
CA THR A 20 -13.08 -1.39 2.83
C THR A 20 -13.31 -1.71 1.37
N LEU A 21 -14.56 -1.97 0.96
CA LEU A 21 -14.92 -2.21 -0.45
C LEU A 21 -14.60 -0.97 -1.31
N SER A 22 -14.97 0.22 -0.87
CA SER A 22 -14.67 1.49 -1.57
C SER A 22 -13.16 1.74 -1.71
N ARG A 23 -12.36 1.38 -0.71
CA ARG A 23 -10.90 1.46 -0.79
C ARG A 23 -10.32 0.46 -1.80
N TYR A 24 -10.86 -0.76 -1.86
CA TYR A 24 -10.49 -1.74 -2.88
C TYR A 24 -10.93 -1.32 -4.28
N GLU A 25 -12.12 -0.78 -4.45
CA GLU A 25 -12.61 -0.24 -5.72
C GLU A 25 -11.71 0.89 -6.22
N SER A 26 -11.32 1.82 -5.35
CA SER A 26 -10.39 2.90 -5.70
C SER A 26 -9.00 2.38 -6.08
N ALA A 27 -8.51 1.32 -5.44
CA ALA A 27 -7.23 0.70 -5.77
C ALA A 27 -7.30 -0.05 -7.12
N VAL A 28 -8.41 -0.74 -7.39
CA VAL A 28 -8.63 -1.48 -8.65
C VAL A 28 -8.84 -0.52 -9.81
N ASP A 29 -9.60 0.56 -9.64
CA ASP A 29 -9.79 1.59 -10.66
C ASP A 29 -8.47 2.31 -10.99
N ALA A 30 -7.63 2.58 -9.99
CA ALA A 30 -6.30 3.13 -10.20
C ALA A 30 -5.38 2.17 -10.98
N TYR A 31 -5.58 0.86 -10.85
CA TYR A 31 -4.78 -0.15 -11.54
C TYR A 31 -5.24 -0.40 -13.00
N ILE A 32 -6.53 -0.20 -13.29
CA ILE A 32 -7.14 -0.51 -14.59
C ILE A 32 -7.24 0.71 -15.51
N ASN A 33 -7.22 1.94 -14.98
CA ASN A 33 -7.39 3.16 -15.76
C ASN A 33 -6.10 3.98 -15.85
N PRO A 34 -5.36 3.92 -17.00
CA PRO A 34 -4.11 4.64 -17.18
C PRO A 34 -4.18 6.16 -16.98
N SER A 35 -5.34 6.78 -17.27
CA SER A 35 -5.54 8.22 -17.11
C SER A 35 -5.63 8.66 -15.63
N ILE A 36 -6.03 7.76 -14.74
CA ILE A 36 -6.05 8.00 -13.30
C ILE A 36 -4.65 7.79 -12.70
N ILE A 37 -3.81 6.97 -13.33
CA ILE A 37 -2.45 6.66 -12.90
C ILE A 37 -1.54 7.90 -12.96
N GLU A 38 -1.73 8.80 -13.92
CA GLU A 38 -0.85 9.97 -14.06
C GLU A 38 -1.04 11.03 -12.97
N GLU A 39 -2.26 11.28 -12.54
CA GLU A 39 -2.54 12.24 -11.47
C GLU A 39 -2.35 11.68 -10.05
N ARG A 40 -2.38 10.35 -9.88
CA ARG A 40 -2.29 9.67 -8.57
C ARG A 40 -1.01 8.87 -8.37
N LYS A 41 0.01 9.07 -9.18
CA LYS A 41 1.29 8.31 -9.13
C LYS A 41 1.91 8.21 -7.75
N LEU A 42 1.72 9.18 -6.88
CA LEU A 42 2.31 9.22 -5.54
C LEU A 42 1.51 8.40 -4.50
N ASN A 43 0.19 8.39 -4.58
CA ASN A 43 -0.65 7.73 -3.58
C ASN A 43 -0.80 6.21 -3.79
N VAL A 44 -0.71 5.75 -5.05
CA VAL A 44 -0.83 4.32 -5.38
C VAL A 44 0.43 3.55 -4.98
N THR A 45 1.60 4.18 -5.04
CA THR A 45 2.87 3.52 -4.75
C THR A 45 2.97 3.12 -3.28
N SER A 46 2.60 4.01 -2.35
CA SER A 46 2.62 3.74 -0.91
C SER A 46 1.59 2.67 -0.52
N MET A 47 0.35 2.80 -0.98
CA MET A 47 -0.70 1.81 -0.71
C MET A 47 -0.43 0.48 -1.42
N GLY A 48 0.23 0.49 -2.58
CA GLY A 48 0.64 -0.71 -3.29
C GLY A 48 1.61 -1.56 -2.48
N SER A 49 2.58 -0.97 -1.79
CA SER A 49 3.52 -1.70 -0.93
C SER A 49 2.83 -2.26 0.33
N VAL A 50 1.89 -1.54 0.92
CA VAL A 50 1.08 -2.03 2.05
C VAL A 50 0.22 -3.23 1.61
N LEU A 51 -0.48 -3.12 0.48
CA LEU A 51 -1.29 -4.22 -0.06
C LEU A 51 -0.45 -5.45 -0.41
N LEU A 52 0.72 -5.25 -1.01
CA LEU A 52 1.66 -6.32 -1.31
C LEU A 52 2.12 -7.03 -0.04
N CYS A 53 2.57 -6.26 0.96
CA CYS A 53 3.09 -6.78 2.21
C CYS A 53 2.01 -7.50 3.03
N ALA A 54 0.78 -6.96 3.06
CA ALA A 54 -0.36 -7.54 3.76
C ALA A 54 -0.98 -8.77 3.06
N GLY A 55 -0.46 -9.18 1.91
CA GLY A 55 -0.86 -10.40 1.23
C GLY A 55 -0.64 -11.67 2.07
N ALA A 56 -1.32 -12.76 1.71
CA ALA A 56 -1.19 -14.03 2.41
C ALA A 56 0.27 -14.52 2.41
N LYS A 57 0.81 -14.79 3.60
CA LYS A 57 2.18 -15.26 3.78
C LYS A 57 2.46 -16.51 2.94
N GLY A 58 3.59 -16.54 2.26
CA GLY A 58 3.98 -17.59 1.32
C GLY A 58 3.40 -17.41 -0.10
N LYS A 59 2.58 -16.37 -0.35
CA LYS A 59 1.95 -16.10 -1.65
C LYS A 59 2.29 -14.72 -2.23
N ARG A 60 3.06 -13.91 -1.52
CA ARG A 60 3.46 -12.58 -1.97
C ARG A 60 4.65 -12.72 -2.93
N SER A 61 4.50 -12.22 -4.15
CA SER A 61 5.51 -12.45 -5.21
C SER A 61 5.88 -11.15 -5.90
N ALA A 62 7.13 -11.04 -6.32
CA ALA A 62 7.64 -9.97 -7.18
C ALA A 62 8.25 -10.53 -8.47
N LEU A 63 8.28 -9.74 -9.52
CA LEU A 63 9.06 -10.01 -10.73
C LEU A 63 10.51 -9.54 -10.53
N PRO A 64 11.52 -10.11 -11.23
CA PRO A 64 12.94 -9.80 -11.00
C PRO A 64 13.32 -8.32 -11.11
N HIS A 65 12.61 -7.57 -11.95
CA HIS A 65 12.86 -6.14 -12.18
C HIS A 65 11.88 -5.20 -11.45
N SER A 66 11.04 -5.74 -10.57
CA SER A 66 10.12 -4.93 -9.76
C SER A 66 10.89 -4.03 -8.78
N ARG A 67 10.23 -2.94 -8.42
CA ARG A 67 10.65 -2.05 -7.33
C ARG A 67 9.52 -1.94 -6.32
N VAL A 68 9.88 -1.97 -5.06
CA VAL A 68 8.97 -1.74 -3.94
C VAL A 68 9.42 -0.47 -3.23
N LEU A 69 8.48 0.43 -3.00
CA LEU A 69 8.72 1.69 -2.31
C LEU A 69 7.97 1.71 -0.98
N ILE A 70 8.68 2.05 0.08
CA ILE A 70 8.08 2.43 1.36
C ILE A 70 8.32 3.92 1.57
N HIS A 71 7.28 4.66 1.93
CA HIS A 71 7.39 6.05 2.36
C HIS A 71 6.17 6.45 3.21
N GLN A 72 6.34 7.53 3.99
CA GLN A 72 5.23 8.08 4.77
C GLN A 72 4.12 8.66 3.88
N PRO A 73 2.87 8.74 4.36
CA PRO A 73 1.78 9.35 3.61
C PRO A 73 2.10 10.81 3.27
N LEU A 74 1.82 11.20 2.04
CA LEU A 74 1.83 12.60 1.63
C LEU A 74 0.44 13.20 1.82
N GLY A 75 0.38 14.40 2.32
CA GLY A 75 -0.86 15.14 2.47
C GLY A 75 -0.60 16.63 2.64
N GLY A 76 -1.65 17.40 2.43
CA GLY A 76 -1.63 18.84 2.62
C GLY A 76 -3.04 19.37 2.69
N THR A 77 -3.21 20.51 3.32
CA THR A 77 -4.48 21.21 3.41
C THR A 77 -4.26 22.72 3.47
N GLN A 78 -5.29 23.45 3.12
CA GLN A 78 -5.35 24.90 3.26
C GLN A 78 -6.63 25.26 4.02
N GLY A 79 -6.58 26.31 4.84
CA GLY A 79 -7.73 26.72 5.62
C GLY A 79 -7.36 27.35 6.94
N GLN A 80 -8.28 27.32 7.90
CA GLN A 80 -8.04 27.83 9.23
C GLN A 80 -7.02 26.96 9.98
N ALA A 81 -6.32 27.54 10.96
CA ALA A 81 -5.30 26.83 11.74
C ALA A 81 -5.83 25.53 12.39
N SER A 82 -7.07 25.54 12.86
CA SER A 82 -7.74 24.35 13.42
C SER A 82 -7.90 23.23 12.39
N ASP A 83 -8.27 23.55 11.15
CA ASP A 83 -8.47 22.56 10.09
C ASP A 83 -7.14 21.94 9.66
N ILE A 84 -6.09 22.76 9.59
CA ILE A 84 -4.72 22.31 9.32
C ILE A 84 -4.24 21.34 10.39
N LEU A 85 -4.48 21.64 11.67
CA LEU A 85 -4.12 20.74 12.78
C LEU A 85 -4.90 19.42 12.77
N ILE A 86 -6.18 19.44 12.40
CA ILE A 86 -7.00 18.22 12.26
C ILE A 86 -6.44 17.34 11.15
N ALA A 87 -6.14 17.90 9.99
CA ALA A 87 -5.56 17.15 8.87
C ALA A 87 -4.17 16.59 9.20
N ALA A 88 -3.32 17.38 9.85
CA ALA A 88 -1.99 16.92 10.27
C ALA A 88 -2.06 15.72 11.23
N LYS A 89 -2.97 15.76 12.21
CA LYS A 89 -3.20 14.64 13.13
C LYS A 89 -3.69 13.37 12.42
N GLU A 90 -4.52 13.53 11.40
CA GLU A 90 -5.02 12.37 10.63
C GLU A 90 -3.91 11.76 9.77
N ILE A 91 -3.06 12.58 9.14
CA ILE A 91 -1.89 12.10 8.39
C ILE A 91 -0.94 11.33 9.32
N GLU A 92 -0.71 11.79 10.55
CA GLU A 92 0.15 11.09 11.51
C GLU A 92 -0.42 9.75 11.97
N LYS A 93 -1.74 9.64 12.13
CA LYS A 93 -2.40 8.34 12.39
C LYS A 93 -2.21 7.38 11.21
N LEU A 94 -2.46 7.85 9.99
CA LEU A 94 -2.25 7.04 8.78
C LEU A 94 -0.81 6.58 8.65
N ARG A 95 0.17 7.45 8.96
CA ARG A 95 1.59 7.09 9.00
C ARG A 95 1.85 5.94 9.97
N THR A 96 1.34 6.04 11.18
CA THR A 96 1.50 5.02 12.21
C THR A 96 0.86 3.69 11.78
N GLU A 97 -0.36 3.73 11.24
CA GLU A 97 -1.05 2.53 10.74
C GLU A 97 -0.29 1.86 9.60
N HIS A 98 0.21 2.63 8.62
CA HIS A 98 0.99 2.10 7.50
C HIS A 98 2.25 1.36 7.97
N PHE A 99 3.03 1.98 8.84
CA PHE A 99 4.27 1.39 9.32
C PHE A 99 4.01 0.20 10.26
N THR A 100 2.92 0.21 11.01
CA THR A 100 2.49 -0.93 11.83
C THR A 100 2.17 -2.13 10.94
N ILE A 101 1.35 -1.95 9.90
CA ILE A 101 1.00 -3.03 8.97
C ILE A 101 2.27 -3.60 8.30
N ILE A 102 3.16 -2.73 7.81
CA ILE A 102 4.42 -3.18 7.19
C ILE A 102 5.28 -3.94 8.21
N SER A 103 5.42 -3.44 9.45
CA SER A 103 6.17 -4.09 10.51
C SER A 103 5.64 -5.50 10.80
N GLU A 104 4.33 -5.63 11.02
CA GLU A 104 3.67 -6.89 11.35
C GLU A 104 3.82 -7.94 10.23
N HIS A 105 3.69 -7.53 8.97
CA HIS A 105 3.69 -8.45 7.84
C HIS A 105 5.08 -8.75 7.26
N SER A 106 6.02 -7.80 7.36
CA SER A 106 7.41 -8.01 6.94
C SER A 106 8.25 -8.71 8.00
N GLY A 107 7.87 -8.58 9.27
CA GLY A 107 8.66 -9.04 10.42
C GLY A 107 9.79 -8.09 10.82
N GLN A 108 9.87 -6.89 10.22
CA GLN A 108 10.82 -5.87 10.62
C GLN A 108 10.34 -5.11 11.86
N PRO A 109 11.23 -4.68 12.77
CA PRO A 109 10.85 -3.82 13.89
C PRO A 109 10.20 -2.52 13.41
N TYR A 110 9.18 -2.04 14.13
CA TYR A 110 8.48 -0.79 13.78
C TYR A 110 9.43 0.41 13.60
N ASP A 111 10.36 0.58 14.52
CA ASP A 111 11.32 1.71 14.49
C ASP A 111 12.19 1.68 13.22
N LYS A 112 12.55 0.49 12.76
CA LYS A 112 13.29 0.33 11.51
C LYS A 112 12.41 0.71 10.31
N VAL A 113 11.17 0.22 10.24
CA VAL A 113 10.22 0.56 9.17
C VAL A 113 9.95 2.06 9.15
N ALA A 114 9.77 2.69 10.32
CA ALA A 114 9.53 4.11 10.45
C ALA A 114 10.73 4.95 10.01
N ALA A 115 11.94 4.52 10.34
CA ALA A 115 13.18 5.18 9.91
C ALA A 115 13.41 5.05 8.41
N ASP A 116 13.23 3.86 7.85
CA ASP A 116 13.38 3.59 6.42
C ASP A 116 12.30 4.36 5.61
N GLY A 117 11.05 4.37 6.07
CA GLY A 117 9.92 5.01 5.41
C GLY A 117 9.81 6.54 5.63
N GLU A 118 10.71 7.17 6.37
CA GLU A 118 10.73 8.64 6.57
C GLU A 118 10.89 9.40 5.25
N ARG A 119 11.61 8.82 4.29
CA ARG A 119 11.75 9.26 2.91
C ARG A 119 11.54 8.08 1.97
N ASP A 120 11.59 8.32 0.68
CA ASP A 120 11.45 7.30 -0.34
C ASP A 120 12.52 6.20 -0.18
N PHE A 121 12.10 5.06 0.33
CA PHE A 121 12.95 3.89 0.50
C PHE A 121 12.64 2.86 -0.58
N TRP A 122 13.46 2.86 -1.63
CA TRP A 122 13.32 1.99 -2.79
C TRP A 122 14.04 0.67 -2.58
N MET A 123 13.35 -0.43 -2.81
CA MET A 123 13.88 -1.79 -2.78
C MET A 123 13.78 -2.43 -4.16
N THR A 124 14.83 -3.12 -4.58
CA THR A 124 14.78 -4.12 -5.66
C THR A 124 13.94 -5.31 -5.22
N ALA A 125 13.58 -6.21 -6.17
CA ALA A 125 12.86 -7.43 -5.83
C ALA A 125 13.62 -8.29 -4.79
N GLN A 126 14.96 -8.34 -4.88
CA GLN A 126 15.80 -9.08 -3.94
C GLN A 126 15.80 -8.44 -2.55
N GLU A 127 15.98 -7.13 -2.47
CA GLU A 127 15.92 -6.38 -1.21
C GLU A 127 14.52 -6.48 -0.57
N ALA A 128 13.45 -6.45 -1.37
CA ALA A 128 12.08 -6.63 -0.88
C ALA A 128 11.83 -8.04 -0.32
N LEU A 129 12.47 -9.08 -0.89
CA LEU A 129 12.44 -10.43 -0.37
C LEU A 129 13.19 -10.52 0.98
N GLU A 130 14.38 -9.95 1.07
CA GLU A 130 15.20 -9.91 2.29
C GLU A 130 14.56 -9.07 3.39
N TYR A 131 13.86 -7.99 3.02
CA TYR A 131 13.10 -7.15 3.95
C TYR A 131 11.83 -7.84 4.47
N GLY A 132 11.29 -8.82 3.74
CA GLY A 132 10.07 -9.53 4.07
C GLY A 132 8.79 -8.94 3.48
N MET A 133 8.92 -8.03 2.51
CA MET A 133 7.77 -7.46 1.78
C MET A 133 7.13 -8.47 0.83
N VAL A 134 7.92 -9.40 0.31
CA VAL A 134 7.48 -10.51 -0.55
C VAL A 134 8.08 -11.83 -0.07
N ASP A 135 7.51 -12.95 -0.52
CA ASP A 135 7.92 -14.28 -0.13
C ASP A 135 8.73 -14.99 -1.23
N GLN A 136 8.63 -14.52 -2.47
CA GLN A 136 9.33 -15.13 -3.60
C GLN A 136 9.49 -14.17 -4.79
N ILE A 137 10.51 -14.43 -5.61
CA ILE A 137 10.72 -13.77 -6.90
C ILE A 137 10.37 -14.77 -8.01
N LEU A 138 9.40 -14.41 -8.87
CA LEU A 138 8.95 -15.27 -9.95
C LEU A 138 9.93 -15.17 -11.13
N THR A 139 10.70 -16.21 -11.36
CA THR A 139 11.54 -16.35 -12.55
C THR A 139 10.84 -17.16 -13.62
N LYS A 140 10.98 -16.77 -14.89
CA LYS A 140 10.48 -17.56 -16.01
C LYS A 140 11.29 -18.87 -16.04
N LYS A 141 10.58 -20.00 -16.01
CA LYS A 141 11.18 -21.31 -16.35
C LYS A 141 11.39 -21.41 -17.85
#